data_ce401dcbd25739207ec3ae8b3d29d3b2
#
_entry.id   ce401dcbd25739207ec3ae8b3d29d3b2
#
_cell.length_a   1.000
_cell.length_b   1.000
_cell.length_c   1.000
_cell.angle_alpha   90.00
_cell.angle_beta   90.00
_cell.angle_gamma   90.00
#
_symmetry.space_group_name_H-M   'P 1'
#
loop_
_entity.id
_entity.type
_entity.pdbx_description
1 polymer ?
#
loop_
_entity_poly.entity_id
_entity_poly.type
_entity_poly.pdbx_seq_one_letter_code
_entity_poly.pdbx_strand_id
1 'polypeptide(L)'
;MIDTDVLVIGAGPTGLFCVHQLGIIGLKCEVVDNLDKIGGQCIELYPDKPIYDIPAVTVCTGEQLTNKLIEQIKPFKTNFHLSDRVEEVKKVKDNWIIKTIKGKEFNTKSIVIAGGVGSFEPRKFSVKECEKFEGKEIFYSVKDKNIFKDKTVSIFGGGDSALDWAIELSANSKVQLIHRRDEFRGAQANINKVKELNKEGKIELLTKYQLNSVEGDNKIKSISIKHDDGNIKKLETNYILGFFGLVMQLGPINNWRLNLDKKHIPVNTENFETNQKGIFAIGDICTYLGKLKLILSGFHEGALAA
;
A
#
# COMPACT_ATOMS: atom_id res chain seq x y z
N MET A 1 26.51 -1.49 17.72
CA MET A 1 25.31 -2.31 17.99
C MET A 1 24.35 -1.48 18.81
N ILE A 2 23.07 -1.49 18.47
CA ILE A 2 22.00 -0.74 19.15
C ILE A 2 21.18 -1.75 19.96
N ASP A 3 21.06 -1.52 21.27
CA ASP A 3 20.25 -2.36 22.15
C ASP A 3 18.82 -1.80 22.28
N THR A 4 17.82 -2.66 22.10
CA THR A 4 16.41 -2.32 22.21
C THR A 4 15.62 -3.54 22.70
N ASP A 5 14.43 -3.32 23.30
CA ASP A 5 13.57 -4.43 23.69
C ASP A 5 12.90 -5.07 22.47
N VAL A 6 12.43 -4.23 21.54
CA VAL A 6 11.73 -4.67 20.33
C VAL A 6 12.26 -3.93 19.10
N LEU A 7 12.53 -4.63 18.00
CA LEU A 7 12.75 -4.04 16.69
C LEU A 7 11.48 -4.15 15.85
N VAL A 8 10.92 -3.02 15.43
CA VAL A 8 9.78 -2.96 14.52
C VAL A 8 10.29 -2.77 13.09
N ILE A 9 9.87 -3.63 12.17
CA ILE A 9 10.26 -3.59 10.75
C ILE A 9 9.03 -3.12 9.93
N GLY A 10 9.07 -1.86 9.51
CA GLY A 10 8.00 -1.18 8.79
C GLY A 10 7.38 -0.04 9.58
N ALA A 11 7.47 1.17 9.02
CA ALA A 11 6.95 2.43 9.59
C ALA A 11 5.59 2.83 8.97
N GLY A 12 4.80 1.87 8.48
CA GLY A 12 3.43 2.08 8.04
C GLY A 12 2.47 2.27 9.23
N PRO A 13 1.17 2.55 8.99
CA PRO A 13 0.19 2.80 10.05
C PRO A 13 0.18 1.74 11.14
N THR A 14 0.22 0.46 10.76
CA THR A 14 0.24 -0.68 11.69
C THR A 14 1.49 -0.69 12.56
N GLY A 15 2.67 -0.45 11.96
CA GLY A 15 3.94 -0.38 12.70
C GLY A 15 3.96 0.80 13.67
N LEU A 16 3.47 1.98 13.25
CA LEU A 16 3.36 3.15 14.12
C LEU A 16 2.43 2.89 15.32
N PHE A 17 1.27 2.27 15.09
CA PHE A 17 0.38 1.93 16.18
C PHE A 17 0.98 0.87 17.12
N CYS A 18 1.71 -0.11 16.60
CA CYS A 18 2.46 -1.07 17.42
C CYS A 18 3.50 -0.36 18.29
N VAL A 19 4.25 0.62 17.76
CA VAL A 19 5.17 1.47 18.54
C VAL A 19 4.45 2.15 19.70
N HIS A 20 3.24 2.67 19.47
CA HIS A 20 2.42 3.26 20.53
C HIS A 20 2.08 2.24 21.62
N GLN A 21 1.64 1.04 21.25
CA GLN A 21 1.28 0.00 22.22
C GLN A 21 2.50 -0.46 23.04
N LEU A 22 3.65 -0.69 22.40
CA LEU A 22 4.91 -1.01 23.07
C LEU A 22 5.32 0.09 24.06
N GLY A 23 5.18 1.37 23.64
CA GLY A 23 5.49 2.51 24.50
C GLY A 23 4.60 2.61 25.75
N ILE A 24 3.29 2.31 25.62
CA ILE A 24 2.35 2.30 26.75
C ILE A 24 2.76 1.29 27.83
N ILE A 25 3.24 0.12 27.44
CA ILE A 25 3.71 -0.91 28.38
C ILE A 25 5.18 -0.75 28.79
N GLY A 26 5.82 0.36 28.39
CA GLY A 26 7.17 0.73 28.83
C GLY A 26 8.31 0.04 28.08
N LEU A 27 8.05 -0.60 26.93
CA LEU A 27 9.09 -1.23 26.12
C LEU A 27 9.73 -0.21 25.17
N LYS A 28 11.07 -0.23 25.13
CA LYS A 28 11.84 0.56 24.18
C LYS A 28 11.83 -0.13 22.82
N CYS A 29 11.52 0.61 21.76
CA CYS A 29 11.60 0.07 20.41
C CYS A 29 12.36 0.99 19.44
N GLU A 30 12.98 0.38 18.46
CA GLU A 30 13.59 1.01 17.30
C GLU A 30 12.80 0.59 16.06
N VAL A 31 12.70 1.46 15.06
CA VAL A 31 11.97 1.19 13.81
C VAL A 31 12.90 1.25 12.61
N VAL A 32 12.85 0.24 11.75
CA VAL A 32 13.59 0.20 10.48
C VAL A 32 12.59 0.18 9.32
N ASP A 33 12.78 1.04 8.33
CA ASP A 33 11.97 1.04 7.11
C ASP A 33 12.84 1.27 5.86
N ASN A 34 12.52 0.56 4.79
CA ASN A 34 13.18 0.69 3.50
C ASN A 34 12.81 2.00 2.78
N LEU A 35 11.67 2.60 3.10
CA LEU A 35 11.25 3.89 2.54
C LEU A 35 12.01 5.04 3.21
N ASP A 36 12.09 6.16 2.50
CA ASP A 36 12.73 7.39 2.97
C ASP A 36 11.83 8.25 3.88
N LYS A 37 10.55 7.86 4.00
CA LYS A 37 9.52 8.55 4.79
C LYS A 37 8.73 7.58 5.65
N ILE A 38 8.29 8.08 6.81
CA ILE A 38 7.35 7.38 7.69
C ILE A 38 5.95 7.42 7.06
N GLY A 39 5.21 6.32 7.16
CA GLY A 39 3.80 6.22 6.75
C GLY A 39 3.50 5.08 5.77
N GLY A 40 4.52 4.41 5.25
CA GLY A 40 4.34 3.24 4.38
C GLY A 40 3.45 3.53 3.18
N GLN A 41 2.50 2.62 2.88
CA GLN A 41 1.60 2.75 1.74
C GLN A 41 0.75 4.03 1.76
N CYS A 42 0.36 4.52 2.94
CA CYS A 42 -0.45 5.73 3.06
C CYS A 42 0.26 6.97 2.50
N ILE A 43 1.57 7.08 2.68
CA ILE A 43 2.35 8.21 2.17
C ILE A 43 2.86 7.93 0.75
N GLU A 44 3.31 6.70 0.48
CA GLU A 44 3.94 6.38 -0.80
C GLU A 44 2.94 6.27 -1.96
N LEU A 45 1.73 5.77 -1.71
CA LEU A 45 0.78 5.44 -2.77
C LEU A 45 -0.44 6.36 -2.83
N TYR A 46 -0.94 6.85 -1.69
CA TYR A 46 -2.21 7.56 -1.62
C TYR A 46 -2.31 8.59 -0.49
N PRO A 47 -1.36 9.55 -0.40
CA PRO A 47 -1.35 10.55 0.68
C PRO A 47 -2.63 11.38 0.74
N ASP A 48 -3.21 11.72 -0.41
CA ASP A 48 -4.44 12.53 -0.54
C ASP A 48 -5.73 11.72 -0.57
N LYS A 49 -5.64 10.37 -0.57
CA LYS A 49 -6.82 9.51 -0.64
C LYS A 49 -7.62 9.60 0.66
N PRO A 50 -8.95 9.85 0.59
CA PRO A 50 -9.80 9.79 1.77
C PRO A 50 -9.91 8.35 2.31
N ILE A 51 -9.84 8.23 3.63
CA ILE A 51 -9.96 6.99 4.42
C ILE A 51 -11.16 7.18 5.35
N TYR A 52 -12.09 6.23 5.32
CA TYR A 52 -13.38 6.32 6.04
C TYR A 52 -13.55 5.24 7.11
N ASP A 53 -12.66 4.25 7.17
CA ASP A 53 -12.78 3.04 7.97
C ASP A 53 -11.89 3.05 9.23
N ILE A 54 -11.54 4.25 9.72
CA ILE A 54 -10.85 4.42 11.00
C ILE A 54 -11.89 4.79 12.08
N PRO A 55 -12.06 3.99 13.14
CA PRO A 55 -13.01 4.27 14.20
C PRO A 55 -12.85 5.67 14.79
N ALA A 56 -13.99 6.34 15.03
CA ALA A 56 -14.07 7.71 15.56
C ALA A 56 -13.49 8.81 14.65
N VAL A 57 -13.06 8.48 13.44
CA VAL A 57 -12.61 9.45 12.44
C VAL A 57 -13.57 9.37 11.24
N THR A 58 -14.39 10.41 11.03
CA THR A 58 -15.38 10.43 9.95
C THR A 58 -14.71 10.29 8.58
N VAL A 59 -13.61 11.02 8.37
CA VAL A 59 -12.76 10.96 7.19
C VAL A 59 -11.39 11.57 7.52
N CYS A 60 -10.34 10.98 6.98
CA CYS A 60 -9.00 11.57 6.96
C CYS A 60 -8.29 11.14 5.67
N THR A 61 -7.25 11.87 5.27
CA THR A 61 -6.37 11.43 4.18
C THR A 61 -5.30 10.46 4.71
N GLY A 62 -4.61 9.74 3.82
CA GLY A 62 -3.48 8.90 4.19
C GLY A 62 -2.38 9.67 4.93
N GLU A 63 -2.10 10.91 4.48
CA GLU A 63 -1.15 11.80 5.14
C GLU A 63 -1.63 12.24 6.52
N GLN A 64 -2.89 12.67 6.64
CA GLN A 64 -3.47 13.08 7.93
C GLN A 64 -3.47 11.95 8.95
N LEU A 65 -3.79 10.72 8.54
CA LEU A 65 -3.73 9.55 9.43
C LEU A 65 -2.29 9.32 9.91
N THR A 66 -1.32 9.32 8.98
CA THR A 66 0.09 9.13 9.31
C THR A 66 0.59 10.19 10.29
N ASN A 67 0.29 11.47 10.05
CA ASN A 67 0.69 12.56 10.93
C ASN A 67 0.12 12.41 12.35
N LYS A 68 -1.14 12.02 12.48
CA LYS A 68 -1.78 11.75 13.79
C LYS A 68 -1.11 10.58 14.52
N LEU A 69 -0.76 9.50 13.82
CA LEU A 69 -0.04 8.37 14.41
C LEU A 69 1.37 8.78 14.86
N ILE A 70 2.08 9.61 14.08
CA ILE A 70 3.38 10.15 14.47
C ILE A 70 3.25 11.04 15.74
N GLU A 71 2.21 11.86 15.83
CA GLU A 71 1.94 12.64 17.04
C GLU A 71 1.68 11.75 18.25
N GLN A 72 0.94 10.67 18.07
CA GLN A 72 0.57 9.73 19.13
C GLN A 72 1.80 9.03 19.72
N ILE A 73 2.85 8.76 18.94
CA ILE A 73 4.07 8.08 19.40
C ILE A 73 5.15 9.02 19.92
N LYS A 74 5.05 10.34 19.74
CA LYS A 74 6.05 11.32 20.21
C LYS A 74 6.54 11.14 21.65
N PRO A 75 5.67 10.81 22.63
CA PRO A 75 6.10 10.62 24.02
C PRO A 75 7.12 9.49 24.22
N PHE A 76 7.16 8.50 23.34
CA PHE A 76 7.96 7.29 23.51
C PHE A 76 9.38 7.38 22.95
N LYS A 77 9.76 8.51 22.30
CA LYS A 77 11.12 8.81 21.82
C LYS A 77 11.72 7.69 20.95
N THR A 78 10.92 7.06 20.11
CA THR A 78 11.36 5.98 19.20
C THR A 78 12.23 6.55 18.09
N ASN A 79 13.34 5.89 17.77
CA ASN A 79 14.19 6.26 16.64
C ASN A 79 13.74 5.51 15.37
N PHE A 80 13.79 6.22 14.24
CA PHE A 80 13.48 5.69 12.93
C PHE A 80 14.74 5.61 12.06
N HIS A 81 14.99 4.44 11.51
CA HIS A 81 16.08 4.16 10.58
C HIS A 81 15.49 3.98 9.18
N LEU A 82 15.31 5.11 8.49
CA LEU A 82 14.69 5.18 7.16
C LEU A 82 15.71 4.95 6.05
N SER A 83 15.19 4.65 4.84
CA SER A 83 15.99 4.25 3.69
C SER A 83 16.97 3.12 4.03
N ASP A 84 16.61 2.28 4.97
CA ASP A 84 17.43 1.16 5.43
C ASP A 84 16.58 -0.11 5.50
N ARG A 85 17.14 -1.23 5.11
CA ARG A 85 16.42 -2.49 5.05
C ARG A 85 17.11 -3.54 5.91
N VAL A 86 16.32 -4.27 6.69
CA VAL A 86 16.82 -5.46 7.40
C VAL A 86 17.18 -6.53 6.39
N GLU A 87 18.41 -7.01 6.46
CA GLU A 87 18.94 -8.03 5.55
C GLU A 87 19.07 -9.38 6.24
N GLU A 88 19.67 -9.40 7.43
CA GLU A 88 19.92 -10.62 8.19
C GLU A 88 19.24 -10.56 9.55
N VAL A 89 18.68 -11.70 9.96
CA VAL A 89 18.13 -11.95 11.29
C VAL A 89 18.72 -13.27 11.81
N LYS A 90 19.44 -13.20 12.93
CA LYS A 90 20.09 -14.36 13.54
C LYS A 90 19.77 -14.43 15.02
N LYS A 91 19.38 -15.61 15.50
CA LYS A 91 19.21 -15.86 16.94
C LYS A 91 20.56 -16.15 17.59
N VAL A 92 20.85 -15.42 18.66
CA VAL A 92 22.08 -15.61 19.46
C VAL A 92 21.65 -15.69 20.93
N LYS A 93 21.71 -16.89 21.51
CA LYS A 93 21.14 -17.18 22.84
C LYS A 93 19.65 -16.80 22.88
N ASP A 94 19.27 -15.91 23.78
CA ASP A 94 17.89 -15.47 23.97
C ASP A 94 17.53 -14.23 23.14
N ASN A 95 18.49 -13.63 22.47
CA ASN A 95 18.33 -12.40 21.69
C ASN A 95 18.38 -12.66 20.19
N TRP A 96 17.88 -11.68 19.43
CA TRP A 96 18.02 -11.59 18.00
C TRP A 96 19.07 -10.54 17.64
N ILE A 97 20.01 -10.90 16.78
CA ILE A 97 20.96 -9.96 16.15
C ILE A 97 20.50 -9.70 14.74
N ILE A 98 20.26 -8.43 14.43
CA ILE A 98 19.74 -7.98 13.15
C ILE A 98 20.77 -7.09 12.47
N LYS A 99 20.98 -7.30 11.16
CA LYS A 99 21.83 -6.45 10.33
C LYS A 99 21.02 -5.82 9.21
N THR A 100 21.31 -4.56 8.95
CA THR A 100 20.71 -3.83 7.83
C THR A 100 21.69 -3.70 6.66
N ILE A 101 21.17 -3.36 5.48
CA ILE A 101 21.99 -3.13 4.28
C ILE A 101 22.99 -1.98 4.44
N LYS A 102 22.72 -1.01 5.33
CA LYS A 102 23.63 0.09 5.67
C LYS A 102 24.64 -0.29 6.76
N GLY A 103 24.66 -1.56 7.19
CA GLY A 103 25.62 -2.07 8.18
C GLY A 103 25.28 -1.73 9.62
N LYS A 104 24.06 -1.23 9.93
CA LYS A 104 23.61 -1.10 11.31
C LYS A 104 23.35 -2.47 11.92
N GLU A 105 23.67 -2.61 13.19
CA GLU A 105 23.42 -3.84 13.96
C GLU A 105 22.54 -3.53 15.17
N PHE A 106 21.50 -4.35 15.35
CA PHE A 106 20.59 -4.29 16.51
C PHE A 106 20.66 -5.59 17.31
N ASN A 107 20.59 -5.45 18.62
CA ASN A 107 20.42 -6.53 19.58
C ASN A 107 19.06 -6.36 20.27
N THR A 108 18.15 -7.31 20.10
CA THR A 108 16.79 -7.21 20.61
C THR A 108 16.26 -8.55 21.09
N LYS A 109 15.28 -8.53 22.02
CA LYS A 109 14.57 -9.73 22.46
C LYS A 109 13.48 -10.16 21.50
N SER A 110 12.85 -9.21 20.83
CA SER A 110 11.71 -9.49 19.94
C SER A 110 11.76 -8.65 18.67
N ILE A 111 11.15 -9.18 17.60
CA ILE A 111 11.01 -8.53 16.30
C ILE A 111 9.54 -8.48 15.95
N VAL A 112 9.01 -7.32 15.55
CA VAL A 112 7.68 -7.17 14.98
C VAL A 112 7.80 -6.81 13.50
N ILE A 113 7.31 -7.69 12.62
CA ILE A 113 7.31 -7.50 11.18
C ILE A 113 5.99 -6.84 10.78
N ALA A 114 6.03 -5.53 10.51
CA ALA A 114 4.91 -4.70 10.03
C ALA A 114 5.14 -4.22 8.58
N GLY A 115 5.80 -5.04 7.77
CA GLY A 115 6.32 -4.70 6.44
C GLY A 115 5.25 -4.58 5.34
N GLY A 116 3.94 -4.64 5.66
CA GLY A 116 2.85 -4.48 4.71
C GLY A 116 2.94 -5.51 3.57
N VAL A 117 3.10 -5.06 2.34
CA VAL A 117 3.31 -5.92 1.16
C VAL A 117 4.79 -6.08 0.80
N GLY A 118 5.69 -5.79 1.74
CA GLY A 118 7.14 -5.80 1.52
C GLY A 118 7.59 -4.61 0.67
N SER A 119 8.70 -4.75 -0.03
CA SER A 119 9.03 -3.83 -1.12
C SER A 119 7.99 -4.03 -2.19
N PHE A 120 7.11 -3.08 -2.38
CA PHE A 120 6.04 -3.19 -3.35
C PHE A 120 6.40 -2.45 -4.64
N GLU A 121 6.11 -3.11 -5.75
CA GLU A 121 6.09 -2.48 -7.05
C GLU A 121 4.67 -2.55 -7.61
N PRO A 122 4.14 -1.45 -8.16
CA PRO A 122 2.88 -1.51 -8.86
C PRO A 122 3.02 -2.42 -10.08
N ARG A 123 1.98 -3.19 -10.35
CA ARG A 123 1.90 -3.90 -11.64
C ARG A 123 1.78 -2.89 -12.74
N LYS A 124 2.71 -2.95 -13.68
CA LYS A 124 2.77 -2.04 -14.82
C LYS A 124 1.91 -2.54 -15.99
N PHE A 125 1.63 -1.63 -16.91
CA PHE A 125 1.08 -2.00 -18.21
C PHE A 125 2.08 -2.89 -18.97
N SER A 126 1.56 -3.86 -19.71
CA SER A 126 2.38 -4.73 -20.58
C SER A 126 2.69 -4.10 -21.95
N VAL A 127 2.09 -2.96 -22.24
CA VAL A 127 2.24 -2.20 -23.50
C VAL A 127 3.54 -1.39 -23.42
N LYS A 128 4.52 -1.70 -24.26
CA LYS A 128 5.87 -1.10 -24.20
C LYS A 128 5.89 0.42 -24.35
N GLU A 129 4.99 0.97 -25.14
CA GLU A 129 4.86 2.41 -25.37
C GLU A 129 4.59 3.19 -24.06
N CYS A 130 4.06 2.52 -23.04
CA CYS A 130 3.83 3.12 -21.73
C CYS A 130 5.12 3.58 -21.05
N GLU A 131 6.24 2.87 -21.24
CA GLU A 131 7.53 3.17 -20.57
C GLU A 131 7.99 4.61 -20.82
N LYS A 132 7.72 5.15 -22.01
CA LYS A 132 8.08 6.51 -22.41
C LYS A 132 7.38 7.59 -21.56
N PHE A 133 6.20 7.30 -21.06
CA PHE A 133 5.31 8.23 -20.37
C PHE A 133 5.22 7.96 -18.86
N GLU A 134 5.84 6.89 -18.34
CA GLU A 134 5.85 6.56 -16.93
C GLU A 134 6.47 7.69 -16.09
N GLY A 135 5.81 8.03 -14.98
CA GLY A 135 6.22 9.12 -14.10
C GLY A 135 5.96 10.53 -14.62
N LYS A 136 5.39 10.67 -15.85
CA LYS A 136 5.02 11.95 -16.45
C LYS A 136 3.51 12.06 -16.69
N GLU A 137 2.95 11.17 -17.51
CA GLU A 137 1.52 11.10 -17.82
C GLU A 137 0.92 9.72 -17.48
N ILE A 138 1.74 8.71 -17.21
CA ILE A 138 1.29 7.40 -16.71
C ILE A 138 1.75 7.23 -15.28
N PHE A 139 0.78 7.01 -14.37
CA PHE A 139 1.03 6.82 -12.97
C PHE A 139 0.35 5.55 -12.45
N TYR A 140 0.98 4.93 -11.46
CA TYR A 140 0.45 3.77 -10.75
C TYR A 140 0.08 4.09 -9.29
N SER A 141 0.30 5.35 -8.90
CA SER A 141 -0.12 5.96 -7.63
C SER A 141 -0.42 7.43 -7.86
N VAL A 142 -1.28 8.02 -7.04
CA VAL A 142 -1.62 9.44 -7.11
C VAL A 142 -1.03 10.13 -5.89
N LYS A 143 0.03 10.91 -6.09
CA LYS A 143 0.69 11.72 -5.04
C LYS A 143 0.13 13.13 -4.94
N ASP A 144 -0.34 13.70 -6.06
CA ASP A 144 -1.00 15.00 -6.13
C ASP A 144 -2.16 14.91 -7.13
N LYS A 145 -3.40 15.05 -6.64
CA LYS A 145 -4.59 14.98 -7.48
C LYS A 145 -4.83 16.25 -8.31
N ASN A 146 -4.21 17.36 -7.95
CA ASN A 146 -4.45 18.64 -8.62
C ASN A 146 -3.89 18.66 -10.06
N ILE A 147 -2.91 17.83 -10.38
CA ILE A 147 -2.35 17.73 -11.73
C ILE A 147 -3.39 17.26 -12.77
N PHE A 148 -4.45 16.59 -12.32
CA PHE A 148 -5.51 16.06 -13.18
C PHE A 148 -6.67 17.02 -13.40
N LYS A 149 -6.71 18.15 -12.68
CA LYS A 149 -7.79 19.13 -12.78
C LYS A 149 -7.97 19.61 -14.22
N ASP A 150 -9.23 19.63 -14.70
CA ASP A 150 -9.63 20.02 -16.07
C ASP A 150 -8.96 19.16 -17.17
N LYS A 151 -8.58 17.91 -16.86
CA LYS A 151 -7.97 16.96 -17.79
C LYS A 151 -8.86 15.75 -18.02
N THR A 152 -8.58 15.04 -19.13
CA THR A 152 -9.14 13.72 -19.38
C THR A 152 -8.20 12.66 -18.78
N VAL A 153 -8.73 11.81 -17.93
CA VAL A 153 -7.95 10.78 -17.20
C VAL A 153 -8.55 9.41 -17.48
N SER A 154 -7.74 8.53 -18.06
CA SER A 154 -8.10 7.12 -18.29
C SER A 154 -7.60 6.27 -17.13
N ILE A 155 -8.50 5.72 -16.34
CA ILE A 155 -8.21 4.91 -15.15
C ILE A 155 -8.41 3.44 -15.48
N PHE A 156 -7.38 2.63 -15.33
CA PHE A 156 -7.42 1.19 -15.56
C PHE A 156 -7.40 0.42 -14.24
N GLY A 157 -8.43 -0.36 -13.98
CA GLY A 157 -8.54 -1.19 -12.79
C GLY A 157 -9.98 -1.56 -12.46
N GLY A 158 -10.17 -2.36 -11.44
CA GLY A 158 -11.50 -2.81 -11.02
C GLY A 158 -11.60 -3.16 -9.54
N GLY A 159 -10.59 -2.78 -8.75
CA GLY A 159 -10.58 -2.85 -7.29
C GLY A 159 -10.85 -1.48 -6.66
N ASP A 160 -10.84 -1.43 -5.32
CA ASP A 160 -11.15 -0.22 -4.56
C ASP A 160 -10.36 1.00 -5.01
N SER A 161 -9.04 0.89 -5.21
CA SER A 161 -8.24 2.05 -5.65
C SER A 161 -8.70 2.65 -6.96
N ALA A 162 -9.11 1.84 -7.95
CA ALA A 162 -9.58 2.35 -9.22
C ALA A 162 -10.93 3.05 -9.09
N LEU A 163 -11.85 2.48 -8.29
CA LEU A 163 -13.17 3.03 -8.03
C LEU A 163 -13.09 4.33 -7.23
N ASP A 164 -12.30 4.35 -6.16
CA ASP A 164 -12.11 5.53 -5.29
C ASP A 164 -11.55 6.71 -6.10
N TRP A 165 -10.49 6.47 -6.88
CA TRP A 165 -9.91 7.54 -7.70
C TRP A 165 -10.81 7.97 -8.85
N ALA A 166 -11.59 7.05 -9.44
CA ALA A 166 -12.57 7.43 -10.45
C ALA A 166 -13.65 8.36 -9.86
N ILE A 167 -14.16 8.06 -8.66
CA ILE A 167 -15.14 8.89 -7.96
C ILE A 167 -14.51 10.24 -7.59
N GLU A 168 -13.35 10.24 -6.96
CA GLU A 168 -12.67 11.45 -6.48
C GLU A 168 -12.35 12.42 -7.63
N LEU A 169 -11.76 11.91 -8.73
CA LEU A 169 -11.36 12.75 -9.86
C LEU A 169 -12.53 13.21 -10.71
N SER A 170 -13.67 12.52 -10.70
CA SER A 170 -14.85 12.89 -11.49
C SER A 170 -15.46 14.24 -11.10
N ALA A 171 -15.10 14.78 -9.93
CA ALA A 171 -15.53 16.10 -9.49
C ALA A 171 -14.88 17.24 -10.30
N ASN A 172 -13.65 17.06 -10.79
CA ASN A 172 -12.88 18.12 -11.43
C ASN A 172 -12.17 17.70 -12.72
N SER A 173 -12.45 16.49 -13.25
CA SER A 173 -11.80 15.91 -14.42
C SER A 173 -12.79 15.10 -15.24
N LYS A 174 -12.53 14.93 -16.53
CA LYS A 174 -13.25 13.95 -17.35
C LYS A 174 -12.65 12.57 -17.13
N VAL A 175 -13.40 11.65 -16.55
CA VAL A 175 -12.91 10.33 -16.15
C VAL A 175 -13.42 9.22 -17.08
N GLN A 176 -12.51 8.40 -17.56
CA GLN A 176 -12.78 7.16 -18.30
C GLN A 176 -12.31 5.99 -17.45
N LEU A 177 -13.25 5.24 -16.85
CA LEU A 177 -12.92 4.06 -16.05
C LEU A 177 -12.98 2.81 -16.91
N ILE A 178 -11.82 2.18 -17.11
CA ILE A 178 -11.62 1.05 -18.00
C ILE A 178 -11.31 -0.19 -17.17
N HIS A 179 -12.13 -1.23 -17.33
CA HIS A 179 -11.95 -2.50 -16.65
C HIS A 179 -12.04 -3.68 -17.60
N ARG A 180 -11.12 -4.65 -17.44
CA ARG A 180 -11.04 -5.84 -18.29
C ARG A 180 -12.15 -6.87 -18.10
N ARG A 181 -13.03 -6.72 -17.10
CA ARG A 181 -14.15 -7.61 -16.78
C ARG A 181 -15.43 -6.80 -16.64
N ASP A 182 -16.58 -7.49 -16.61
CA ASP A 182 -17.85 -6.84 -16.28
C ASP A 182 -17.98 -6.56 -14.78
N GLU A 183 -17.42 -7.45 -13.94
CA GLU A 183 -17.57 -7.39 -12.50
C GLU A 183 -16.38 -6.68 -11.84
N PHE A 184 -16.70 -5.74 -10.98
CA PHE A 184 -15.74 -5.05 -10.11
C PHE A 184 -15.51 -5.84 -8.81
N ARG A 185 -14.32 -5.68 -8.22
CA ARG A 185 -13.93 -6.35 -6.96
C ARG A 185 -13.89 -5.42 -5.76
N GLY A 186 -14.22 -4.16 -5.93
CA GLY A 186 -14.23 -3.18 -4.86
C GLY A 186 -15.52 -3.21 -4.05
N ALA A 187 -15.59 -2.33 -3.05
CA ALA A 187 -16.74 -2.18 -2.17
C ALA A 187 -18.01 -1.87 -2.96
N GLN A 188 -19.12 -2.52 -2.60
CA GLN A 188 -20.39 -2.40 -3.32
C GLN A 188 -20.90 -0.95 -3.36
N ALA A 189 -20.66 -0.18 -2.30
CA ALA A 189 -21.02 1.23 -2.25
C ALA A 189 -20.33 2.05 -3.35
N ASN A 190 -19.02 1.82 -3.58
CA ASN A 190 -18.24 2.51 -4.61
C ASN A 190 -18.65 2.05 -6.02
N ILE A 191 -18.95 0.76 -6.20
CA ILE A 191 -19.48 0.24 -7.47
C ILE A 191 -20.79 0.94 -7.82
N ASN A 192 -21.71 1.07 -6.86
CA ASN A 192 -23.00 1.75 -7.05
C ASN A 192 -22.79 3.25 -7.39
N LYS A 193 -21.87 3.93 -6.68
CA LYS A 193 -21.54 5.33 -6.94
C LYS A 193 -20.95 5.57 -8.32
N VAL A 194 -20.04 4.71 -8.78
CA VAL A 194 -19.50 4.78 -10.15
C VAL A 194 -20.59 4.59 -11.20
N LYS A 195 -21.52 3.64 -11.00
CA LYS A 195 -22.66 3.45 -11.90
C LYS A 195 -23.61 4.66 -11.94
N GLU A 196 -23.83 5.31 -10.81
CA GLU A 196 -24.60 6.57 -10.73
C GLU A 196 -23.90 7.68 -11.52
N LEU A 197 -22.60 7.92 -11.26
CA LEU A 197 -21.81 8.93 -11.95
C LEU A 197 -21.67 8.66 -13.46
N ASN A 198 -21.69 7.40 -13.87
CA ASN A 198 -21.74 7.05 -15.29
C ASN A 198 -23.10 7.44 -15.92
N LYS A 199 -24.23 7.23 -15.23
CA LYS A 199 -25.56 7.68 -15.69
C LYS A 199 -25.66 9.20 -15.77
N GLU A 200 -24.96 9.91 -14.87
CA GLU A 200 -24.86 11.38 -14.87
C GLU A 200 -23.90 11.92 -15.95
N GLY A 201 -23.17 11.07 -16.66
CA GLY A 201 -22.18 11.46 -17.66
C GLY A 201 -20.87 12.04 -17.08
N LYS A 202 -20.63 11.89 -15.78
CA LYS A 202 -19.41 12.34 -15.10
C LYS A 202 -18.23 11.35 -15.24
N ILE A 203 -18.57 10.07 -15.39
CA ILE A 203 -17.61 8.98 -15.65
C ILE A 203 -18.07 8.25 -16.90
N GLU A 204 -17.15 7.98 -17.84
CA GLU A 204 -17.37 7.04 -18.93
C GLU A 204 -16.91 5.66 -18.47
N LEU A 205 -17.84 4.72 -18.25
CA LEU A 205 -17.56 3.38 -17.80
C LEU A 205 -17.38 2.43 -18.99
N LEU A 206 -16.21 1.79 -19.09
CA LEU A 206 -15.82 0.91 -20.19
C LEU A 206 -15.38 -0.44 -19.63
N THR A 207 -16.30 -1.42 -19.62
CA THR A 207 -16.01 -2.78 -19.18
C THR A 207 -15.61 -3.69 -20.35
N LYS A 208 -14.89 -4.79 -20.06
CA LYS A 208 -14.31 -5.75 -21.02
C LYS A 208 -13.23 -5.14 -21.93
N TYR A 209 -12.65 -4.04 -21.55
CA TYR A 209 -11.57 -3.38 -22.32
C TYR A 209 -10.22 -3.51 -21.61
N GLN A 210 -9.17 -3.60 -22.42
CA GLN A 210 -7.76 -3.53 -21.99
C GLN A 210 -7.02 -2.52 -22.84
N LEU A 211 -5.95 -1.92 -22.29
CA LEU A 211 -5.06 -1.04 -23.05
C LEU A 211 -4.41 -1.84 -24.19
N ASN A 212 -4.48 -1.31 -25.39
CA ASN A 212 -3.88 -1.92 -26.59
C ASN A 212 -2.67 -1.13 -27.08
N SER A 213 -2.74 0.21 -27.13
CA SER A 213 -1.62 1.07 -27.49
C SER A 213 -1.75 2.46 -26.88
N VAL A 214 -0.64 3.19 -26.82
CA VAL A 214 -0.57 4.60 -26.42
C VAL A 214 0.05 5.40 -27.54
N GLU A 215 -0.60 6.50 -27.93
CA GLU A 215 -0.15 7.39 -28.98
C GLU A 215 0.24 8.77 -28.42
N GLY A 216 1.39 9.26 -28.82
CA GLY A 216 1.88 10.59 -28.46
C GLY A 216 3.38 10.72 -28.71
N ASP A 217 3.83 11.94 -28.85
CA ASP A 217 5.26 12.24 -29.05
C ASP A 217 5.92 12.56 -27.70
N ASN A 218 5.80 13.82 -27.24
CA ASN A 218 6.30 14.26 -25.95
C ASN A 218 5.25 14.15 -24.84
N LYS A 219 3.97 14.07 -25.21
CA LYS A 219 2.82 13.90 -24.33
C LYS A 219 1.84 12.91 -24.93
N ILE A 220 1.06 12.26 -24.08
CA ILE A 220 -0.02 11.38 -24.51
C ILE A 220 -1.09 12.23 -25.21
N LYS A 221 -1.55 11.79 -26.37
CA LYS A 221 -2.67 12.37 -27.11
C LYS A 221 -3.90 11.48 -27.05
N SER A 222 -3.69 10.17 -27.23
CA SER A 222 -4.77 9.19 -27.24
C SER A 222 -4.27 7.82 -26.85
N ILE A 223 -5.22 6.95 -26.55
CA ILE A 223 -5.00 5.50 -26.36
C ILE A 223 -5.93 4.73 -27.26
N SER A 224 -5.55 3.52 -27.61
CA SER A 224 -6.50 2.53 -28.10
C SER A 224 -6.75 1.49 -27.03
N ILE A 225 -8.00 1.10 -26.87
CA ILE A 225 -8.44 0.03 -25.99
C ILE A 225 -9.09 -1.08 -26.83
N LYS A 226 -8.82 -2.33 -26.45
CA LYS A 226 -9.36 -3.52 -27.14
C LYS A 226 -10.37 -4.20 -26.25
N HIS A 227 -11.57 -4.41 -26.77
CA HIS A 227 -12.63 -5.18 -26.15
C HIS A 227 -12.41 -6.70 -26.31
N ASP A 228 -13.02 -7.51 -25.44
CA ASP A 228 -12.90 -8.98 -25.47
C ASP A 228 -13.36 -9.61 -26.80
N ASP A 229 -14.31 -8.98 -27.49
CA ASP A 229 -14.78 -9.39 -28.82
C ASP A 229 -13.83 -9.02 -29.97
N GLY A 230 -12.71 -8.33 -29.66
CA GLY A 230 -11.70 -7.91 -30.62
C GLY A 230 -11.85 -6.48 -31.15
N ASN A 231 -12.95 -5.80 -30.88
CA ASN A 231 -13.17 -4.42 -31.31
C ASN A 231 -12.19 -3.45 -30.65
N ILE A 232 -11.71 -2.48 -31.42
CA ILE A 232 -10.79 -1.46 -30.93
C ILE A 232 -11.51 -0.12 -30.89
N LYS A 233 -11.41 0.57 -29.75
CA LYS A 233 -11.93 1.92 -29.54
C LYS A 233 -10.75 2.87 -29.27
N LYS A 234 -10.72 4.02 -29.92
CA LYS A 234 -9.77 5.10 -29.66
C LYS A 234 -10.37 6.09 -28.69
N LEU A 235 -9.58 6.53 -27.70
CA LEU A 235 -9.96 7.50 -26.67
C LEU A 235 -8.91 8.60 -26.60
N GLU A 236 -9.33 9.84 -26.55
CA GLU A 236 -8.45 10.95 -26.18
C GLU A 236 -8.23 10.95 -24.68
N THR A 237 -7.00 11.15 -24.25
CA THR A 237 -6.65 11.22 -22.82
C THR A 237 -5.37 12.05 -22.62
N ASN A 238 -5.28 12.69 -21.46
CA ASN A 238 -4.09 13.42 -21.04
C ASN A 238 -3.23 12.59 -20.07
N TYR A 239 -3.89 11.78 -19.24
CA TYR A 239 -3.23 10.97 -18.20
C TYR A 239 -3.80 9.57 -18.16
N ILE A 240 -2.97 8.64 -17.78
CA ILE A 240 -3.33 7.23 -17.57
C ILE A 240 -2.99 6.85 -16.13
N LEU A 241 -3.94 6.26 -15.42
CA LEU A 241 -3.74 5.69 -14.10
C LEU A 241 -3.93 4.17 -14.15
N GLY A 242 -2.94 3.42 -13.66
CA GLY A 242 -2.96 1.96 -13.64
C GLY A 242 -3.09 1.40 -12.22
N PHE A 243 -4.28 0.95 -11.81
CA PHE A 243 -4.53 0.36 -10.51
C PHE A 243 -4.76 -1.15 -10.59
N PHE A 244 -3.69 -1.89 -10.87
CA PHE A 244 -3.71 -3.36 -11.04
C PHE A 244 -3.34 -4.12 -9.76
N GLY A 245 -3.16 -3.42 -8.65
CA GLY A 245 -2.63 -3.92 -7.40
C GLY A 245 -1.11 -3.95 -7.37
N LEU A 246 -0.59 -4.31 -6.21
CA LEU A 246 0.85 -4.35 -5.94
C LEU A 246 1.40 -5.76 -6.15
N VAL A 247 2.64 -5.85 -6.52
CA VAL A 247 3.40 -7.10 -6.47
C VAL A 247 4.14 -7.12 -5.14
N MET A 248 3.71 -8.00 -4.25
CA MET A 248 4.38 -8.20 -2.97
C MET A 248 5.77 -8.78 -3.17
N GLN A 249 6.77 -8.11 -2.62
CA GLN A 249 8.18 -8.50 -2.65
C GLN A 249 8.69 -8.63 -1.22
N LEU A 250 8.81 -9.86 -0.73
CA LEU A 250 9.29 -10.11 0.64
C LEU A 250 10.78 -9.85 0.81
N GLY A 251 11.56 -9.93 -0.29
CA GLY A 251 13.01 -9.71 -0.23
C GLY A 251 13.69 -10.65 0.78
N PRO A 252 14.55 -10.13 1.67
CA PRO A 252 15.29 -10.91 2.64
C PRO A 252 14.42 -11.72 3.62
N ILE A 253 13.17 -11.32 3.86
CA ILE A 253 12.24 -12.04 4.75
C ILE A 253 12.08 -13.50 4.32
N ASN A 254 12.19 -13.80 3.02
CA ASN A 254 12.17 -15.18 2.52
C ASN A 254 13.25 -16.08 3.14
N ASN A 255 14.35 -15.50 3.64
CA ASN A 255 15.51 -16.20 4.16
C ASN A 255 15.52 -16.31 5.70
N TRP A 256 14.52 -15.75 6.42
CA TRP A 256 14.51 -15.70 7.89
C TRP A 256 13.90 -16.95 8.54
N ARG A 257 13.74 -18.03 7.78
CA ARG A 257 13.18 -19.31 8.23
C ARG A 257 11.75 -19.19 8.80
N LEU A 258 11.01 -18.22 8.30
CA LEU A 258 9.60 -18.08 8.58
C LEU A 258 8.81 -19.02 7.67
N ASN A 259 7.77 -19.64 8.23
CA ASN A 259 6.79 -20.32 7.40
C ASN A 259 6.07 -19.28 6.55
N LEU A 260 5.92 -19.57 5.26
CA LEU A 260 5.22 -18.67 4.35
C LEU A 260 4.06 -19.40 3.69
N ASP A 261 2.88 -18.79 3.74
CA ASP A 261 1.75 -19.16 2.87
C ASP A 261 1.73 -18.19 1.69
N LYS A 262 2.14 -18.68 0.51
CA LYS A 262 2.39 -17.87 -0.69
C LYS A 262 3.42 -16.78 -0.42
N LYS A 263 2.99 -15.58 -0.06
CA LYS A 263 3.85 -14.43 0.27
C LYS A 263 3.47 -13.78 1.61
N HIS A 264 2.73 -14.48 2.46
CA HIS A 264 2.30 -13.98 3.76
C HIS A 264 2.88 -14.86 4.87
N ILE A 265 3.03 -14.28 6.04
CA ILE A 265 3.54 -14.94 7.24
C ILE A 265 2.35 -15.43 8.07
N PRO A 266 2.11 -16.76 8.16
CA PRO A 266 1.12 -17.30 9.08
C PRO A 266 1.49 -16.99 10.53
N VAL A 267 0.49 -16.61 11.33
CA VAL A 267 0.64 -16.23 12.74
C VAL A 267 -0.38 -16.93 13.62
N ASN A 268 -0.05 -17.06 14.89
CA ASN A 268 -1.02 -17.39 15.92
C ASN A 268 -1.91 -16.17 16.22
N THR A 269 -3.22 -16.30 16.16
CA THR A 269 -4.16 -15.20 16.36
C THR A 269 -4.32 -14.73 17.79
N GLU A 270 -3.76 -15.45 18.76
CA GLU A 270 -3.80 -15.04 20.17
C GLU A 270 -2.81 -13.90 20.46
N ASN A 271 -1.62 -13.93 19.81
CA ASN A 271 -0.53 -13.00 20.09
C ASN A 271 0.24 -12.55 18.84
N PHE A 272 -0.15 -12.98 17.64
CA PHE A 272 0.50 -12.70 16.36
C PHE A 272 1.96 -13.17 16.24
N GLU A 273 2.37 -14.13 17.07
CA GLU A 273 3.69 -14.77 16.97
C GLU A 273 3.74 -15.70 15.74
N THR A 274 4.88 -15.72 15.09
CA THR A 274 5.17 -16.60 13.95
C THR A 274 5.65 -17.99 14.43
N ASN A 275 6.09 -18.84 13.49
CA ASN A 275 6.77 -20.10 13.85
C ASN A 275 8.14 -19.91 14.53
N GLN A 276 8.68 -18.70 14.55
CA GLN A 276 9.92 -18.34 15.24
C GLN A 276 9.61 -17.59 16.52
N LYS A 277 9.91 -18.20 17.68
CA LYS A 277 9.65 -17.59 18.99
C LYS A 277 10.32 -16.23 19.14
N GLY A 278 9.55 -15.20 19.51
CA GLY A 278 9.98 -13.81 19.62
C GLY A 278 9.98 -13.04 18.29
N ILE A 279 9.44 -13.63 17.21
CA ILE A 279 9.17 -12.92 15.96
C ILE A 279 7.65 -12.89 15.74
N PHE A 280 7.11 -11.69 15.63
CA PHE A 280 5.69 -11.40 15.41
C PHE A 280 5.49 -10.81 14.01
N ALA A 281 4.30 -10.99 13.42
CA ALA A 281 3.97 -10.37 12.14
C ALA A 281 2.55 -9.79 12.18
N ILE A 282 2.40 -8.53 11.74
CA ILE A 282 1.17 -7.75 11.82
C ILE A 282 0.92 -6.96 10.54
N GLY A 283 -0.34 -6.59 10.30
CA GLY A 283 -0.74 -5.86 9.09
C GLY A 283 -0.84 -6.76 7.86
N ASP A 284 -0.71 -6.19 6.68
CA ASP A 284 -0.94 -6.89 5.42
C ASP A 284 0.03 -8.03 5.11
N ILE A 285 1.17 -8.06 5.82
CA ILE A 285 2.19 -9.11 5.65
C ILE A 285 1.80 -10.43 6.31
N CYS A 286 1.00 -10.40 7.36
CA CYS A 286 0.57 -11.61 8.06
C CYS A 286 -0.69 -12.22 7.44
N THR A 287 -0.92 -13.51 7.72
CA THR A 287 -2.13 -14.23 7.32
C THR A 287 -2.62 -15.17 8.41
N TYR A 288 -3.94 -15.29 8.50
CA TYR A 288 -4.67 -16.20 9.37
C TYR A 288 -6.09 -16.35 8.85
N LEU A 289 -6.85 -17.32 9.39
CA LEU A 289 -8.24 -17.55 8.98
C LEU A 289 -9.10 -16.32 9.29
N GLY A 290 -9.80 -15.79 8.30
CA GLY A 290 -10.64 -14.59 8.43
C GLY A 290 -9.89 -13.26 8.35
N LYS A 291 -8.61 -13.25 7.94
CA LYS A 291 -7.81 -12.02 7.76
C LYS A 291 -8.48 -11.02 6.81
N LEU A 292 -8.72 -9.81 7.31
CA LEU A 292 -9.10 -8.65 6.51
C LEU A 292 -7.90 -7.71 6.36
N LYS A 293 -7.63 -7.27 5.14
CA LYS A 293 -6.55 -6.32 4.85
C LYS A 293 -7.03 -4.88 5.03
N LEU A 294 -7.27 -4.50 6.28
CA LEU A 294 -7.68 -3.15 6.69
C LEU A 294 -6.64 -2.58 7.67
N ILE A 295 -6.50 -1.27 7.67
CA ILE A 295 -5.65 -0.57 8.66
C ILE A 295 -6.15 -0.88 10.09
N LEU A 296 -7.47 -0.89 10.28
CA LEU A 296 -8.10 -1.24 11.55
C LEU A 296 -7.69 -2.64 12.05
N SER A 297 -7.69 -3.65 11.16
CA SER A 297 -7.22 -5.00 11.52
C SER A 297 -5.77 -4.98 11.97
N GLY A 298 -4.92 -4.24 11.24
CA GLY A 298 -3.52 -4.05 11.62
C GLY A 298 -3.33 -3.38 12.98
N PHE A 299 -4.18 -2.44 13.37
CA PHE A 299 -4.16 -1.83 14.69
C PHE A 299 -4.49 -2.85 15.80
N HIS A 300 -5.54 -3.65 15.61
CA HIS A 300 -5.87 -4.73 16.52
C HIS A 300 -4.72 -5.73 16.67
N GLU A 301 -4.15 -6.16 15.57
CA GLU A 301 -3.01 -7.08 15.53
C GLU A 301 -1.79 -6.51 16.27
N GLY A 302 -1.49 -5.22 16.05
CA GLY A 302 -0.41 -4.52 16.75
C GLY A 302 -0.63 -4.39 18.26
N ALA A 303 -1.87 -4.26 18.70
CA ALA A 303 -2.21 -4.22 20.13
C ALA A 303 -2.04 -5.59 20.80
N LEU A 304 -2.32 -6.69 20.11
CA LEU A 304 -2.17 -8.04 20.67
C LEU A 304 -0.73 -8.55 20.60
N ALA A 305 0.07 -8.07 19.62
CA ALA A 305 1.47 -8.45 19.48
C ALA A 305 2.39 -7.73 20.48
N ALA A 306 1.98 -6.57 21.00
CA ALA A 306 2.73 -5.79 21.98
C ALA A 306 2.65 -6.40 23.37
#